data_90b4d61b5d67b2ceb37537d5261a6094
#
_entry.id   90b4d61b5d67b2ceb37537d5261a6094
#
_cell.length_a   1.000
_cell.length_b   1.000
_cell.length_c   1.000
_cell.angle_alpha   90.00
_cell.angle_beta   90.00
_cell.angle_gamma   90.00
#
_symmetry.space_group_name_H-M   'P 1'
#
loop_
_entity.id
_entity.type
_entity.pdbx_description
1 polymer ?
#
loop_
_entity_poly.entity_id
_entity_poly.type
_entity_poly.pdbx_seq_one_letter_code
_entity_poly.pdbx_strand_id
1 'polypeptide(L)'
;VCREGDITDLKERIIETSLVLFEKHGFHGVTVNDIVRESGTSKGGFYHHFHSKDELLFVIHDYFISYVLTKAQEANATSQTPTEQLQKIITSFVKVFDLYKPHLTVFYQESTYLKPQYEKAIKVKRDSYKNVLFQVLREGMASGEFRNELPVEITGMSILGMVNWTHKWYQKEGKYTIEEIADIYVDLVLQSLLTEEKKRSSTYRAYFLSKSAASHKKNNNEFCTGQTNQSV
;
A
#
# COMPACT_ATOMS: atom_id res chain seq x y z
N VAL A 1 36.02 2.51 -14.72
CA VAL A 1 35.64 1.98 -13.40
C VAL A 1 34.32 2.64 -13.05
N CYS A 2 33.18 2.00 -13.42
CA CYS A 2 31.83 2.44 -12.97
C CYS A 2 31.74 2.24 -11.46
N ARG A 3 31.30 3.25 -10.72
CA ARG A 3 31.09 3.20 -9.27
C ARG A 3 29.79 2.45 -8.98
N GLU A 4 29.76 1.64 -7.92
CA GLU A 4 28.55 0.89 -7.50
C GLU A 4 27.30 1.78 -7.33
N GLY A 5 27.46 3.07 -7.02
CA GLY A 5 26.38 4.06 -6.93
C GLY A 5 25.69 4.35 -8.27
N ASP A 6 26.41 4.29 -9.41
CA ASP A 6 25.85 4.56 -10.74
C ASP A 6 24.96 3.41 -11.25
N ILE A 7 25.17 2.18 -10.77
CA ILE A 7 24.44 0.99 -11.21
C ILE A 7 23.06 0.92 -10.55
N THR A 8 22.96 1.26 -9.27
CA THR A 8 21.69 1.29 -8.53
C THR A 8 20.77 2.40 -9.08
N ASP A 9 21.36 3.55 -9.39
CA ASP A 9 20.68 4.69 -10.03
C ASP A 9 20.13 4.32 -11.42
N LEU A 10 20.89 3.58 -12.25
CA LEU A 10 20.45 3.20 -13.60
C LEU A 10 19.25 2.24 -13.57
N LYS A 11 19.26 1.24 -12.71
CA LYS A 11 18.15 0.28 -12.55
C LYS A 11 16.87 1.00 -12.10
N GLU A 12 17.01 1.84 -11.09
CA GLU A 12 15.89 2.63 -10.54
C GLU A 12 15.33 3.58 -11.61
N ARG A 13 16.19 4.29 -12.34
CA ARG A 13 15.79 5.18 -13.44
C ARG A 13 15.03 4.44 -14.56
N ILE A 14 15.45 3.21 -14.93
CA ILE A 14 14.72 2.38 -15.89
C ILE A 14 13.34 2.04 -15.35
N ILE A 15 13.20 1.66 -14.07
CA ILE A 15 11.93 1.34 -13.43
C ILE A 15 11.01 2.57 -13.43
N GLU A 16 11.47 3.71 -12.93
CA GLU A 16 10.69 4.95 -12.84
C GLU A 16 10.21 5.42 -14.22
N THR A 17 11.10 5.42 -15.22
CA THR A 17 10.73 5.74 -16.60
C THR A 17 9.66 4.79 -17.13
N SER A 18 9.81 3.50 -16.85
CA SER A 18 8.84 2.49 -17.31
C SER A 18 7.49 2.62 -16.65
N LEU A 19 7.42 3.00 -15.36
CA LEU A 19 6.18 3.28 -14.66
C LEU A 19 5.40 4.40 -15.36
N VAL A 20 6.06 5.52 -15.68
CA VAL A 20 5.45 6.65 -16.38
C VAL A 20 4.95 6.24 -17.78
N LEU A 21 5.76 5.48 -18.52
CA LEU A 21 5.40 5.03 -19.86
C LEU A 21 4.23 4.04 -19.84
N PHE A 22 4.23 3.06 -18.91
CA PHE A 22 3.16 2.08 -18.79
C PHE A 22 1.85 2.71 -18.31
N GLU A 23 1.90 3.65 -17.37
CA GLU A 23 0.72 4.41 -16.94
C GLU A 23 0.08 5.17 -18.11
N LYS A 24 0.91 5.79 -18.98
CA LYS A 24 0.45 6.66 -20.05
C LYS A 24 0.02 5.90 -21.31
N HIS A 25 0.73 4.84 -21.66
CA HIS A 25 0.59 4.16 -22.96
C HIS A 25 0.21 2.68 -22.84
N GLY A 26 0.06 2.16 -21.64
CA GLY A 26 -0.15 0.74 -21.36
C GLY A 26 1.08 -0.12 -21.63
N PHE A 27 1.13 -1.31 -21.05
CA PHE A 27 2.28 -2.22 -21.22
C PHE A 27 2.56 -2.56 -22.67
N HIS A 28 1.52 -2.86 -23.48
CA HIS A 28 1.69 -3.24 -24.88
C HIS A 28 2.08 -2.08 -25.79
N GLY A 29 1.69 -0.86 -25.44
CA GLY A 29 2.01 0.35 -26.21
C GLY A 29 3.46 0.82 -26.05
N VAL A 30 4.22 0.24 -25.13
CA VAL A 30 5.61 0.63 -24.82
C VAL A 30 6.60 -0.44 -25.29
N THR A 31 7.63 -0.04 -26.00
CA THR A 31 8.74 -0.91 -26.41
C THR A 31 9.98 -0.72 -25.54
N VAL A 32 10.91 -1.69 -25.55
CA VAL A 32 12.24 -1.53 -24.88
C VAL A 32 12.97 -0.33 -25.47
N ASN A 33 12.82 -0.03 -26.78
CA ASN A 33 13.45 1.14 -27.38
C ASN A 33 12.92 2.46 -26.80
N ASP A 34 11.62 2.54 -26.50
CA ASP A 34 11.02 3.71 -25.87
C ASP A 34 11.58 3.90 -24.44
N ILE A 35 11.66 2.81 -23.67
CA ILE A 35 12.22 2.83 -22.32
C ILE A 35 13.69 3.28 -22.36
N VAL A 36 14.49 2.72 -23.26
CA VAL A 36 15.91 3.07 -23.44
C VAL A 36 16.08 4.55 -23.80
N ARG A 37 15.27 5.05 -24.74
CA ARG A 37 15.30 6.45 -25.16
C ARG A 37 14.95 7.40 -24.01
N GLU A 38 13.82 7.15 -23.35
CA GLU A 38 13.30 8.03 -22.32
C GLU A 38 14.11 7.97 -21.01
N SER A 39 14.69 6.80 -20.66
CA SER A 39 15.55 6.66 -19.48
C SER A 39 16.98 7.15 -19.71
N GLY A 40 17.33 7.55 -20.94
CA GLY A 40 18.70 7.96 -21.28
C GLY A 40 19.73 6.86 -21.12
N THR A 41 19.33 5.58 -21.25
CA THR A 41 20.25 4.43 -21.18
C THR A 41 20.55 3.88 -22.58
N SER A 42 21.41 2.87 -22.64
CA SER A 42 21.64 2.07 -23.84
C SER A 42 20.87 0.75 -23.79
N LYS A 43 20.68 0.09 -24.94
CA LYS A 43 20.14 -1.28 -24.95
C LYS A 43 20.95 -2.23 -24.07
N GLY A 44 22.29 -2.11 -24.12
CA GLY A 44 23.18 -2.89 -23.26
C GLY A 44 22.93 -2.62 -21.78
N GLY A 45 22.73 -1.36 -21.39
CA GLY A 45 22.38 -0.97 -20.03
C GLY A 45 21.03 -1.53 -19.58
N PHE A 46 20.02 -1.51 -20.45
CA PHE A 46 18.73 -2.15 -20.16
C PHE A 46 18.88 -3.66 -19.96
N TYR A 47 19.49 -4.36 -20.92
CA TYR A 47 19.63 -5.83 -20.86
C TYR A 47 20.63 -6.32 -19.81
N HIS A 48 21.45 -5.43 -19.26
CA HIS A 48 22.24 -5.74 -18.07
C HIS A 48 21.37 -5.94 -16.83
N HIS A 49 20.26 -5.21 -16.70
CA HIS A 49 19.37 -5.25 -15.54
C HIS A 49 18.13 -6.09 -15.75
N PHE A 50 17.59 -6.18 -16.97
CA PHE A 50 16.33 -6.84 -17.29
C PHE A 50 16.45 -7.62 -18.59
N HIS A 51 16.20 -8.93 -18.57
CA HIS A 51 16.28 -9.77 -19.77
C HIS A 51 15.16 -9.48 -20.76
N SER A 52 14.06 -8.88 -20.30
CA SER A 52 12.91 -8.53 -21.14
C SER A 52 12.03 -7.46 -20.49
N LYS A 53 11.11 -6.88 -21.29
CA LYS A 53 10.07 -5.99 -20.79
C LYS A 53 9.09 -6.72 -19.84
N ASP A 54 8.85 -8.01 -20.05
CA ASP A 54 8.03 -8.82 -19.15
C ASP A 54 8.69 -9.02 -17.77
N GLU A 55 10.01 -9.20 -17.73
CA GLU A 55 10.74 -9.26 -16.47
C GLU A 55 10.72 -7.92 -15.74
N LEU A 56 10.84 -6.80 -16.45
CA LEU A 56 10.71 -5.48 -15.87
C LEU A 56 9.30 -5.29 -15.26
N LEU A 57 8.23 -5.70 -15.98
CA LEU A 57 6.87 -5.67 -15.43
C LEU A 57 6.75 -6.52 -14.17
N PHE A 58 7.33 -7.71 -14.18
CA PHE A 58 7.38 -8.57 -12.99
C PHE A 58 8.10 -7.88 -11.82
N VAL A 59 9.26 -7.26 -12.05
CA VAL A 59 10.01 -6.55 -11.01
C VAL A 59 9.19 -5.40 -10.41
N ILE A 60 8.47 -4.65 -11.25
CA ILE A 60 7.56 -3.58 -10.79
C ILE A 60 6.46 -4.16 -9.88
N HIS A 61 5.86 -5.28 -10.26
CA HIS A 61 4.83 -5.95 -9.46
C HIS A 61 5.40 -6.54 -8.17
N ASP A 62 6.59 -7.13 -8.25
CA ASP A 62 7.26 -7.76 -7.12
C ASP A 62 7.68 -6.77 -6.04
N TYR A 63 8.03 -5.56 -6.45
CA TYR A 63 8.46 -4.51 -5.53
C TYR A 63 7.40 -4.21 -4.46
N PHE A 64 6.17 -4.00 -4.90
CA PHE A 64 5.04 -3.74 -4.01
C PHE A 64 4.72 -4.91 -3.09
N ILE A 65 4.50 -6.11 -3.65
CA ILE A 65 4.07 -7.26 -2.84
C ILE A 65 5.15 -7.71 -1.86
N SER A 66 6.43 -7.59 -2.25
CA SER A 66 7.56 -7.86 -1.37
C SER A 66 7.61 -6.88 -0.20
N TYR A 67 7.40 -5.59 -0.45
CA TYR A 67 7.38 -4.58 0.60
C TYR A 67 6.31 -4.87 1.66
N VAL A 68 5.04 -5.07 1.24
CA VAL A 68 3.96 -5.33 2.20
C VAL A 68 4.16 -6.64 2.96
N LEU A 69 4.67 -7.69 2.30
CA LEU A 69 4.99 -8.96 2.95
C LEU A 69 6.09 -8.79 4.00
N THR A 70 7.18 -8.09 3.66
CA THR A 70 8.26 -7.81 4.60
C THR A 70 7.75 -7.03 5.81
N LYS A 71 6.94 -5.98 5.59
CA LYS A 71 6.35 -5.20 6.69
C LYS A 71 5.41 -6.00 7.58
N ALA A 72 4.65 -6.93 7.02
CA ALA A 72 3.81 -7.83 7.81
C ALA A 72 4.65 -8.81 8.65
N GLN A 73 5.74 -9.33 8.09
CA GLN A 73 6.68 -10.21 8.81
C GLN A 73 7.43 -9.46 9.92
N GLU A 74 7.88 -8.22 9.66
CA GLU A 74 8.49 -7.35 10.67
C GLU A 74 7.50 -7.05 11.82
N ALA A 75 6.24 -6.75 11.51
CA ALA A 75 5.20 -6.55 12.49
C ALA A 75 5.04 -7.79 13.40
N ASN A 76 5.02 -8.98 12.79
CA ASN A 76 4.94 -10.24 13.54
C ASN A 76 6.14 -10.46 14.47
N ALA A 77 7.35 -10.10 14.02
CA ALA A 77 8.58 -10.29 14.80
C ALA A 77 8.78 -9.25 15.90
N THR A 78 8.20 -8.04 15.79
CA THR A 78 8.50 -6.90 16.69
C THR A 78 7.35 -6.50 17.60
N SER A 79 6.16 -7.07 17.42
CA SER A 79 4.99 -6.75 18.23
C SER A 79 4.81 -7.75 19.37
N GLN A 80 4.25 -7.28 20.48
CA GLN A 80 4.01 -8.10 21.67
C GLN A 80 2.59 -8.70 21.70
N THR A 81 1.65 -8.10 20.98
CA THR A 81 0.25 -8.51 20.99
C THR A 81 -0.32 -8.63 19.56
N PRO A 82 -1.30 -9.52 19.35
CA PRO A 82 -2.02 -9.63 18.05
C PRO A 82 -2.65 -8.30 17.61
N THR A 83 -3.12 -7.50 18.54
CA THR A 83 -3.69 -6.16 18.26
C THR A 83 -2.62 -5.23 17.67
N GLU A 84 -1.43 -5.17 18.28
CA GLU A 84 -0.32 -4.36 17.78
C GLU A 84 0.17 -4.85 16.41
N GLN A 85 0.25 -6.17 16.21
CA GLN A 85 0.61 -6.77 14.92
C GLN A 85 -0.37 -6.36 13.84
N LEU A 86 -1.68 -6.51 14.10
CA LEU A 86 -2.73 -6.17 13.15
C LEU A 86 -2.72 -4.67 12.80
N GLN A 87 -2.56 -3.80 13.80
CA GLN A 87 -2.43 -2.37 13.60
C GLN A 87 -1.27 -2.03 12.64
N LYS A 88 -0.07 -2.58 12.89
CA LYS A 88 1.11 -2.37 12.05
C LYS A 88 0.91 -2.90 10.63
N ILE A 89 0.28 -4.08 10.48
CA ILE A 89 -0.03 -4.69 9.17
C ILE A 89 -0.97 -3.78 8.37
N ILE A 90 -2.06 -3.32 8.96
CA ILE A 90 -3.01 -2.42 8.29
C ILE A 90 -2.34 -1.11 7.92
N THR A 91 -1.65 -0.47 8.88
CA THR A 91 -1.00 0.83 8.67
C THR A 91 0.05 0.76 7.57
N SER A 92 0.92 -0.25 7.57
CA SER A 92 1.95 -0.40 6.55
C SER A 92 1.37 -0.64 5.16
N PHE A 93 0.28 -1.42 5.07
CA PHE A 93 -0.38 -1.66 3.79
C PHE A 93 -1.08 -0.40 3.25
N VAL A 94 -1.79 0.34 4.09
CA VAL A 94 -2.43 1.60 3.67
C VAL A 94 -1.39 2.61 3.19
N LYS A 95 -0.27 2.78 3.89
CA LYS A 95 0.80 3.72 3.51
C LYS A 95 1.41 3.44 2.13
N VAL A 96 1.34 2.22 1.66
CA VAL A 96 1.83 1.84 0.32
C VAL A 96 1.14 2.63 -0.79
N PHE A 97 -0.14 2.97 -0.61
CA PHE A 97 -0.90 3.71 -1.62
C PHE A 97 -0.39 5.15 -1.86
N ASP A 98 0.32 5.72 -0.91
CA ASP A 98 1.02 6.99 -1.10
C ASP A 98 2.47 6.78 -1.55
N LEU A 99 3.20 5.85 -0.92
CA LEU A 99 4.62 5.60 -1.19
C LEU A 99 4.89 5.07 -2.60
N TYR A 100 4.00 4.21 -3.11
CA TYR A 100 4.20 3.46 -4.36
C TYR A 100 3.05 3.65 -5.36
N LYS A 101 2.41 4.82 -5.37
CA LYS A 101 1.26 5.09 -6.25
C LYS A 101 1.50 4.72 -7.71
N PRO A 102 2.62 5.11 -8.37
CA PRO A 102 2.89 4.71 -9.75
C PRO A 102 2.98 3.20 -9.94
N HIS A 103 3.69 2.49 -9.04
CA HIS A 103 3.80 1.03 -9.07
C HIS A 103 2.44 0.34 -8.95
N LEU A 104 1.59 0.87 -8.06
CA LEU A 104 0.25 0.33 -7.84
C LEU A 104 -0.65 0.56 -9.05
N THR A 105 -0.56 1.71 -9.70
CA THR A 105 -1.31 1.97 -10.94
C THR A 105 -0.99 0.91 -11.98
N VAL A 106 0.29 0.68 -12.26
CA VAL A 106 0.75 -0.35 -13.18
C VAL A 106 0.36 -1.76 -12.70
N PHE A 107 0.53 -2.04 -11.38
CA PHE A 107 0.15 -3.32 -10.79
C PHE A 107 -1.31 -3.69 -11.04
N TYR A 108 -2.26 -2.77 -10.80
CA TYR A 108 -3.69 -3.06 -10.97
C TYR A 108 -4.15 -3.02 -12.43
N GLN A 109 -3.53 -2.21 -13.27
CA GLN A 109 -3.90 -2.09 -14.69
C GLN A 109 -3.32 -3.21 -15.55
N GLU A 110 -2.07 -3.60 -15.29
CA GLU A 110 -1.27 -4.44 -16.17
C GLU A 110 -1.07 -5.88 -15.66
N SER A 111 -1.69 -6.24 -14.52
CA SER A 111 -1.51 -7.56 -13.90
C SER A 111 -1.89 -8.74 -14.80
N THR A 112 -2.82 -8.53 -15.75
CA THR A 112 -3.27 -9.55 -16.70
C THR A 112 -2.21 -9.90 -17.75
N TYR A 113 -1.19 -9.07 -17.91
CA TYR A 113 -0.11 -9.29 -18.88
C TYR A 113 1.11 -9.99 -18.31
N LEU A 114 1.10 -10.31 -17.02
CA LEU A 114 2.18 -11.11 -16.43
C LEU A 114 2.21 -12.51 -17.04
N LYS A 115 3.41 -12.93 -17.44
CA LYS A 115 3.63 -14.33 -17.88
C LYS A 115 3.31 -15.30 -16.73
N PRO A 116 2.83 -16.51 -17.03
CA PRO A 116 2.39 -17.48 -16.01
C PRO A 116 3.42 -17.77 -14.91
N GLN A 117 4.72 -17.80 -15.25
CA GLN A 117 5.79 -18.00 -14.27
C GLN A 117 5.92 -16.86 -13.28
N TYR A 118 5.75 -15.61 -13.74
CA TYR A 118 5.80 -14.41 -12.92
C TYR A 118 4.52 -14.25 -12.09
N GLU A 119 3.37 -14.53 -12.69
CA GLU A 119 2.09 -14.56 -11.97
C GLU A 119 2.12 -15.53 -10.80
N LYS A 120 2.68 -16.74 -11.01
CA LYS A 120 2.86 -17.74 -9.95
C LYS A 120 3.73 -17.23 -8.81
N ALA A 121 4.84 -16.53 -9.12
CA ALA A 121 5.73 -15.97 -8.10
C ALA A 121 5.02 -14.88 -7.27
N ILE A 122 4.29 -13.97 -7.93
CA ILE A 122 3.50 -12.93 -7.25
C ILE A 122 2.38 -13.56 -6.40
N LYS A 123 1.71 -14.60 -6.92
CA LYS A 123 0.67 -15.31 -6.17
C LYS A 123 1.19 -15.93 -4.88
N VAL A 124 2.37 -16.57 -4.91
CA VAL A 124 3.01 -17.12 -3.71
C VAL A 124 3.20 -16.04 -2.64
N LYS A 125 3.69 -14.86 -3.00
CA LYS A 125 3.88 -13.75 -2.04
C LYS A 125 2.55 -13.21 -1.52
N ARG A 126 1.53 -13.07 -2.37
CA ARG A 126 0.17 -12.67 -1.95
C ARG A 126 -0.44 -13.67 -0.98
N ASP A 127 -0.29 -14.96 -1.25
CA ASP A 127 -0.77 -16.02 -0.35
C ASP A 127 0.00 -16.02 0.98
N SER A 128 1.32 -15.78 0.95
CA SER A 128 2.13 -15.62 2.16
C SER A 128 1.67 -14.44 3.01
N TYR A 129 1.43 -13.28 2.39
CA TYR A 129 0.90 -12.10 3.09
C TYR A 129 -0.47 -12.38 3.74
N LYS A 130 -1.38 -12.99 2.99
CA LYS A 130 -2.70 -13.41 3.48
C LYS A 130 -2.58 -14.35 4.68
N ASN A 131 -1.65 -15.32 4.61
CA ASN A 131 -1.43 -16.28 5.70
C ASN A 131 -0.92 -15.60 6.98
N VAL A 132 -0.02 -14.60 6.87
CA VAL A 132 0.42 -13.80 8.02
C VAL A 132 -0.77 -13.11 8.68
N LEU A 133 -1.61 -12.44 7.90
CA LEU A 133 -2.82 -11.78 8.41
C LEU A 133 -3.76 -12.77 9.11
N PHE A 134 -4.03 -13.92 8.48
CA PHE A 134 -4.91 -14.94 9.05
C PHE A 134 -4.35 -15.56 10.34
N GLN A 135 -3.02 -15.70 10.42
CA GLN A 135 -2.35 -16.16 11.64
C GLN A 135 -2.56 -15.18 12.78
N VAL A 136 -2.33 -13.89 12.55
CA VAL A 136 -2.56 -12.83 13.57
C VAL A 136 -4.00 -12.83 14.08
N LEU A 137 -4.97 -13.03 13.18
CA LEU A 137 -6.39 -13.14 13.58
C LEU A 137 -6.65 -14.36 14.46
N ARG A 138 -6.10 -15.54 14.10
CA ARG A 138 -6.23 -16.76 14.92
C ARG A 138 -5.58 -16.59 16.31
N GLU A 139 -4.40 -16.02 16.35
CA GLU A 139 -3.67 -15.74 17.61
C GLU A 139 -4.44 -14.78 18.50
N GLY A 140 -5.03 -13.72 17.91
CA GLY A 140 -5.85 -12.77 18.66
C GLY A 140 -7.14 -13.38 19.21
N MET A 141 -7.76 -14.30 18.48
CA MET A 141 -8.92 -15.07 18.97
C MET A 141 -8.51 -16.06 20.07
N ALA A 142 -7.39 -16.76 19.91
CA ALA A 142 -6.89 -17.71 20.89
C ALA A 142 -6.45 -17.04 22.20
N SER A 143 -5.91 -15.83 22.12
CA SER A 143 -5.51 -15.03 23.31
C SER A 143 -6.69 -14.32 23.99
N GLY A 144 -7.89 -14.35 23.41
CA GLY A 144 -9.06 -13.62 23.91
C GLY A 144 -9.00 -12.10 23.70
N GLU A 145 -8.10 -11.63 22.84
CA GLU A 145 -8.10 -10.24 22.41
C GLU A 145 -9.25 -9.99 21.40
N PHE A 146 -9.39 -10.89 20.43
CA PHE A 146 -10.41 -10.81 19.39
C PHE A 146 -11.58 -11.72 19.67
N ARG A 147 -12.74 -11.32 19.20
CA ARG A 147 -13.98 -12.09 19.27
C ARG A 147 -13.85 -13.38 18.46
N ASN A 148 -14.14 -14.50 19.07
CA ASN A 148 -13.95 -15.84 18.51
C ASN A 148 -15.12 -16.34 17.65
N GLU A 149 -16.25 -15.63 17.64
CA GLU A 149 -17.42 -15.97 16.80
C GLU A 149 -17.25 -15.53 15.33
N LEU A 150 -16.20 -14.78 15.01
CA LEU A 150 -15.94 -14.30 13.64
C LEU A 150 -15.11 -15.32 12.86
N PRO A 151 -15.57 -15.78 11.67
CA PRO A 151 -14.76 -16.65 10.82
C PRO A 151 -13.48 -15.92 10.35
N VAL A 152 -12.32 -16.53 10.59
CA VAL A 152 -11.00 -15.93 10.27
C VAL A 152 -10.88 -15.55 8.80
N GLU A 153 -11.31 -16.46 7.90
CA GLU A 153 -11.21 -16.27 6.46
C GLU A 153 -12.03 -15.09 5.97
N ILE A 154 -13.27 -14.98 6.42
CA ILE A 154 -14.17 -13.86 6.04
C ILE A 154 -13.64 -12.55 6.62
N THR A 155 -13.23 -12.56 7.88
CA THR A 155 -12.67 -11.40 8.57
C THR A 155 -11.41 -10.88 7.86
N GLY A 156 -10.47 -11.76 7.58
CA GLY A 156 -9.24 -11.39 6.89
C GLY A 156 -9.49 -10.90 5.46
N MET A 157 -10.39 -11.55 4.72
CA MET A 157 -10.75 -11.09 3.37
C MET A 157 -11.49 -9.75 3.39
N SER A 158 -12.30 -9.47 4.42
CA SER A 158 -12.96 -8.17 4.58
C SER A 158 -11.93 -7.05 4.83
N ILE A 159 -10.93 -7.29 5.68
CA ILE A 159 -9.83 -6.34 5.92
C ILE A 159 -9.06 -6.09 4.63
N LEU A 160 -8.67 -7.16 3.91
CA LEU A 160 -7.96 -7.04 2.63
C LEU A 160 -8.78 -6.29 1.59
N GLY A 161 -10.07 -6.55 1.49
CA GLY A 161 -10.98 -5.86 0.57
C GLY A 161 -11.07 -4.37 0.87
N MET A 162 -11.25 -3.99 2.14
CA MET A 162 -11.30 -2.61 2.58
C MET A 162 -10.00 -1.87 2.25
N VAL A 163 -8.86 -2.43 2.64
CA VAL A 163 -7.55 -1.80 2.39
C VAL A 163 -7.25 -1.73 0.90
N ASN A 164 -7.43 -2.83 0.15
CA ASN A 164 -7.15 -2.85 -1.29
C ASN A 164 -7.98 -1.84 -2.07
N TRP A 165 -9.25 -1.60 -1.68
CA TRP A 165 -10.11 -0.66 -2.39
C TRP A 165 -9.61 0.78 -2.36
N THR A 166 -8.69 1.11 -1.44
CA THR A 166 -8.06 2.43 -1.31
C THR A 166 -7.41 2.90 -2.61
N HIS A 167 -6.84 1.99 -3.42
CA HIS A 167 -6.22 2.35 -4.71
C HIS A 167 -7.21 3.02 -5.69
N LYS A 168 -8.51 2.79 -5.56
CA LYS A 168 -9.52 3.33 -6.48
C LYS A 168 -9.88 4.78 -6.20
N TRP A 169 -9.80 5.20 -4.95
CA TRP A 169 -10.33 6.51 -4.56
C TRP A 169 -9.31 7.42 -3.84
N TYR A 170 -8.20 6.89 -3.35
CA TYR A 170 -7.19 7.69 -2.68
C TYR A 170 -6.51 8.67 -3.64
N GLN A 171 -6.44 9.92 -3.20
CA GLN A 171 -5.73 11.00 -3.89
C GLN A 171 -4.81 11.69 -2.89
N LYS A 172 -3.53 11.88 -3.27
CA LYS A 172 -2.51 12.49 -2.40
C LYS A 172 -2.90 13.90 -1.93
N GLU A 173 -3.47 14.68 -2.83
CA GLU A 173 -3.97 16.04 -2.55
C GLU A 173 -5.44 16.04 -2.11
N GLY A 174 -5.96 14.89 -1.67
CA GLY A 174 -7.34 14.75 -1.23
C GLY A 174 -7.59 15.30 0.17
N LYS A 175 -8.83 15.13 0.63
CA LYS A 175 -9.28 15.65 1.93
C LYS A 175 -8.56 15.00 3.13
N TYR A 176 -8.18 13.74 3.02
CA TYR A 176 -7.56 12.95 4.08
C TYR A 176 -6.14 12.54 3.69
N THR A 177 -5.20 12.65 4.63
CA THR A 177 -3.86 12.09 4.47
C THR A 177 -3.89 10.57 4.54
N ILE A 178 -2.84 9.92 4.05
CA ILE A 178 -2.76 8.45 4.10
C ILE A 178 -2.67 7.93 5.54
N GLU A 179 -2.06 8.71 6.44
CA GLU A 179 -2.00 8.43 7.86
C GLU A 179 -3.39 8.48 8.50
N GLU A 180 -4.16 9.53 8.23
CA GLU A 180 -5.55 9.65 8.73
C GLU A 180 -6.41 8.48 8.24
N ILE A 181 -6.24 8.05 6.99
CA ILE A 181 -6.96 6.89 6.44
C ILE A 181 -6.53 5.60 7.15
N ALA A 182 -5.23 5.42 7.40
CA ALA A 182 -4.72 4.26 8.10
C ALA A 182 -5.27 4.18 9.53
N ASP A 183 -5.27 5.30 10.27
CA ASP A 183 -5.80 5.38 11.62
C ASP A 183 -7.31 5.08 11.67
N ILE A 184 -8.08 5.59 10.69
CA ILE A 184 -9.52 5.30 10.57
C ILE A 184 -9.74 3.80 10.30
N TYR A 185 -8.95 3.18 9.42
CA TYR A 185 -9.09 1.75 9.15
C TYR A 185 -8.71 0.89 10.34
N VAL A 186 -7.67 1.26 11.07
CA VAL A 186 -7.28 0.58 12.31
C VAL A 186 -8.41 0.67 13.34
N ASP A 187 -8.96 1.87 13.57
CA ASP A 187 -10.10 2.06 14.48
C ASP A 187 -11.29 1.20 14.09
N LEU A 188 -11.75 1.27 12.83
CA LEU A 188 -12.89 0.50 12.34
C LEU A 188 -12.69 -1.01 12.52
N VAL A 189 -11.50 -1.52 12.18
CA VAL A 189 -11.20 -2.94 12.31
C VAL A 189 -11.15 -3.36 13.77
N LEU A 190 -10.42 -2.63 14.62
CA LEU A 190 -10.28 -2.99 16.03
C LEU A 190 -11.58 -2.83 16.80
N GLN A 191 -12.42 -1.84 16.49
CA GLN A 191 -13.78 -1.72 17.06
C GLN A 191 -14.65 -2.93 16.74
N SER A 192 -14.47 -3.52 15.56
CA SER A 192 -15.22 -4.72 15.17
C SER A 192 -14.65 -6.01 15.76
N LEU A 193 -13.34 -6.10 15.98
CA LEU A 193 -12.65 -7.33 16.37
C LEU A 193 -12.44 -7.50 17.86
N LEU A 194 -12.09 -6.43 18.58
CA LEU A 194 -11.77 -6.53 20.00
C LEU A 194 -13.00 -6.98 20.81
N THR A 195 -12.73 -7.80 21.82
CA THR A 195 -13.74 -8.12 22.84
C THR A 195 -14.10 -6.88 23.66
N GLU A 196 -15.31 -6.84 24.23
CA GLU A 196 -15.77 -5.71 25.04
C GLU A 196 -14.86 -5.43 26.26
N GLU A 197 -14.24 -6.47 26.81
CA GLU A 197 -13.27 -6.34 27.87
C GLU A 197 -12.03 -5.55 27.40
N LYS A 198 -11.45 -5.94 26.25
CA LYS A 198 -10.26 -5.30 25.69
C LYS A 198 -10.52 -3.85 25.25
N LYS A 199 -11.68 -3.55 24.68
CA LYS A 199 -12.08 -2.17 24.32
C LYS A 199 -12.09 -1.22 25.53
N ARG A 200 -12.43 -1.71 26.72
CA ARG A 200 -12.46 -0.92 27.96
C ARG A 200 -11.08 -0.70 28.56
N SER A 201 -10.11 -1.52 28.22
CA SER A 201 -8.74 -1.40 28.74
C SER A 201 -8.05 -0.15 28.21
N SER A 202 -7.32 0.56 29.09
CA SER A 202 -6.54 1.74 28.73
C SER A 202 -5.47 1.44 27.68
N THR A 203 -4.90 0.24 27.69
CA THR A 203 -3.88 -0.21 26.74
C THR A 203 -4.36 -0.16 25.29
N TYR A 204 -5.62 -0.53 25.06
CA TYR A 204 -6.18 -0.59 23.70
C TYR A 204 -6.83 0.73 23.25
N ARG A 205 -7.11 1.65 24.17
CA ARG A 205 -7.69 2.97 23.85
C ARG A 205 -6.80 3.82 22.95
N ALA A 206 -5.49 3.62 22.99
CA ALA A 206 -4.53 4.34 22.14
C ALA A 206 -4.71 4.06 20.64
N TYR A 207 -5.36 2.95 20.27
CA TYR A 207 -5.63 2.58 18.89
C TYR A 207 -6.93 3.20 18.35
N PHE A 208 -7.75 3.82 19.21
CA PHE A 208 -9.03 4.38 18.82
C PHE A 208 -8.94 5.88 18.58
N LEU A 209 -9.68 6.35 17.58
CA LEU A 209 -9.79 7.76 17.27
C LEU A 209 -10.44 8.51 18.44
N SER A 210 -9.79 9.55 18.94
CA SER A 210 -10.37 10.44 19.94
C SER A 210 -11.31 11.45 19.30
N LYS A 211 -12.42 11.78 19.96
CA LYS A 211 -13.40 12.78 19.47
C LYS A 211 -12.79 14.18 19.25
N SER A 212 -11.60 14.48 19.81
CA SER A 212 -10.93 15.76 19.65
C SER A 212 -10.22 15.95 18.29
N ALA A 213 -9.86 14.87 17.60
CA ALA A 213 -9.18 14.95 16.30
C ALA A 213 -10.10 15.39 15.15
N ALA A 214 -11.42 15.22 15.29
CA ALA A 214 -12.40 15.57 14.27
C ALA A 214 -12.76 17.07 14.20
N SER A 215 -12.37 17.88 15.19
CA SER A 215 -12.81 19.29 15.30
C SER A 215 -11.83 20.32 14.74
N HIS A 216 -10.61 19.95 14.32
CA HIS A 216 -9.59 20.93 13.95
C HIS A 216 -9.59 21.39 12.48
N LYS A 217 -10.48 20.89 11.62
CA LYS A 217 -10.56 21.32 10.21
C LYS A 217 -11.82 22.12 9.82
N LYS A 218 -12.65 22.57 10.77
CA LYS A 218 -13.84 23.41 10.46
C LYS A 218 -13.61 24.91 10.43
N ASN A 219 -12.44 25.46 10.80
CA ASN A 219 -12.25 26.89 11.01
C ASN A 219 -11.40 27.64 9.99
N ASN A 220 -11.03 27.07 8.84
CA ASN A 220 -10.21 27.82 7.86
C ASN A 220 -10.92 28.19 6.55
N ASN A 221 -12.24 28.07 6.43
CA ASN A 221 -12.97 28.43 5.20
C ASN A 221 -14.01 29.56 5.37
N GLU A 222 -13.93 30.36 6.43
CA GLU A 222 -14.84 31.53 6.62
C GLU A 222 -14.11 32.88 6.61
N PHE A 223 -13.12 33.07 5.75
CA PHE A 223 -12.61 34.42 5.50
C PHE A 223 -12.21 34.59 4.03
N CYS A 224 -13.20 34.74 3.15
CA CYS A 224 -13.07 35.41 1.85
C CYS A 224 -14.45 35.50 1.17
N THR A 225 -15.40 36.21 1.81
CA THR A 225 -16.52 36.83 1.08
C THR A 225 -16.81 38.15 1.74
N GLY A 226 -16.30 39.22 1.14
CA GLY A 226 -16.63 40.55 1.58
C GLY A 226 -15.78 41.58 0.86
N GLN A 227 -16.36 42.17 -0.16
CA GLN A 227 -16.13 43.47 -0.74
C GLN A 227 -15.76 43.48 -2.22
N THR A 228 -16.78 43.60 -3.04
CA THR A 228 -16.77 44.54 -4.16
C THR A 228 -18.12 45.23 -4.20
N ASN A 229 -18.12 46.41 -3.65
CA ASN A 229 -19.18 47.40 -3.85
C ASN A 229 -18.71 48.42 -4.89
N GLN A 230 -19.57 48.64 -5.87
CA GLN A 230 -19.95 49.93 -6.51
C GLN A 230 -18.85 50.85 -7.02
N SER A 231 -18.93 51.17 -8.25
CA SER A 231 -19.21 52.50 -8.84
C SER A 231 -18.69 52.57 -10.27
N VAL A 232 -19.47 52.83 -11.12
CA VAL A 232 -19.99 53.74 -12.16
C VAL A 232 -20.28 52.97 -13.42
#